data_8aeb8eb19620e5c826d3b8de369e1209
#
_entry.id   8aeb8eb19620e5c826d3b8de369e1209
#
_cell.length_a   1.000
_cell.length_b   1.000
_cell.length_c   1.000
_cell.angle_alpha   90.00
_cell.angle_beta   90.00
_cell.angle_gamma   90.00
#
_symmetry.space_group_name_H-M   'P 1'
#
loop_
_entity.id
_entity.type
_entity.pdbx_description
1 polymer ?
#
loop_
_entity_poly.entity_id
_entity_poly.type
_entity_poly.pdbx_seq_one_letter_code
_entity_poly.pdbx_strand_id
1 'polypeptide(L)'
;GAVVRWHGEGDPVTIGCTKIRGIASYGMICSSGEIGLAELFPITRESEIMDLSPFQPQPGTPLADALNLNDIILEIDNKSLTNRPDLWAHYGIAREFAALYKCPLKPLPQMTPPATADGLKITILDPKRCPRYAALLMENVAPTPSPFWLQSRIWRVGMRPINILVDITNYVMLSVGQPTHGFDATHVKGEICVRVAKPSETLTLLIGKELNLTDQDLGIADQTEPLALAGIMGG
;
A
#
# COMPACT_ATOMS: atom_id res chain seq x y z
N GLY A 1 -3.56 -30.89 11.57
CA GLY A 1 -4.54 -30.49 10.55
C GLY A 1 -4.50 -28.99 10.32
N ALA A 2 -4.95 -28.54 9.15
CA ALA A 2 -5.09 -27.11 8.89
C ALA A 2 -6.19 -26.50 9.78
N VAL A 3 -6.04 -25.25 10.17
CA VAL A 3 -7.03 -24.49 10.92
C VAL A 3 -7.74 -23.56 9.93
N VAL A 4 -9.05 -23.63 9.91
CA VAL A 4 -9.89 -22.85 8.98
C VAL A 4 -11.01 -22.15 9.74
N ARG A 5 -11.60 -21.11 9.15
CA ARG A 5 -12.86 -20.52 9.59
C ARG A 5 -13.97 -20.88 8.60
N TRP A 6 -15.00 -21.50 9.08
CA TRP A 6 -16.12 -21.93 8.21
C TRP A 6 -16.75 -20.70 7.54
N HIS A 7 -16.83 -20.69 6.22
CA HIS A 7 -17.24 -19.53 5.41
C HIS A 7 -16.42 -18.23 5.68
N GLY A 8 -15.24 -18.34 6.24
CA GLY A 8 -14.40 -17.17 6.58
C GLY A 8 -14.76 -16.46 7.89
N GLU A 9 -15.78 -16.96 8.61
CA GLU A 9 -16.30 -16.35 9.84
C GLU A 9 -16.34 -17.36 11.00
N GLY A 10 -16.63 -16.88 12.19
CA GLY A 10 -16.79 -17.73 13.39
C GLY A 10 -15.49 -18.25 13.99
N ASP A 11 -15.60 -19.22 14.88
CA ASP A 11 -14.48 -19.80 15.58
C ASP A 11 -13.61 -20.70 14.68
N PRO A 12 -12.28 -20.73 14.89
CA PRO A 12 -11.39 -21.58 14.13
C PRO A 12 -11.70 -23.05 14.34
N VAL A 13 -11.75 -23.83 13.25
CA VAL A 13 -11.96 -25.29 13.26
C VAL A 13 -10.71 -25.98 12.71
N THR A 14 -10.24 -26.99 13.42
CA THR A 14 -9.13 -27.81 12.94
C THR A 14 -9.66 -28.93 12.03
N ILE A 15 -9.20 -28.98 10.79
CA ILE A 15 -9.54 -30.02 9.83
C ILE A 15 -8.90 -31.33 10.26
N GLY A 16 -9.69 -32.34 10.49
CA GLY A 16 -9.27 -33.70 10.84
C GLY A 16 -9.95 -34.75 9.98
N CYS A 17 -9.59 -36.02 10.21
CA CYS A 17 -10.28 -37.14 9.56
C CYS A 17 -11.74 -37.19 10.03
N THR A 18 -12.67 -37.14 9.09
CA THR A 18 -14.10 -37.30 9.36
C THR A 18 -14.77 -38.20 8.33
N LYS A 19 -15.94 -38.75 8.65
CA LYS A 19 -16.72 -39.51 7.67
C LYS A 19 -17.76 -38.61 7.03
N ILE A 20 -17.69 -38.48 5.71
CA ILE A 20 -18.69 -37.80 4.90
C ILE A 20 -19.43 -38.84 4.07
N ARG A 21 -20.75 -38.97 4.28
CA ARG A 21 -21.60 -39.98 3.62
C ARG A 21 -21.03 -41.40 3.72
N GLY A 22 -20.42 -41.74 4.85
CA GLY A 22 -19.84 -43.07 5.13
C GLY A 22 -18.41 -43.30 4.63
N ILE A 23 -17.84 -42.36 3.88
CA ILE A 23 -16.47 -42.41 3.35
C ILE A 23 -15.55 -41.53 4.22
N ALA A 24 -14.37 -42.05 4.58
CA ALA A 24 -13.39 -41.28 5.32
C ALA A 24 -12.81 -40.16 4.45
N SER A 25 -12.87 -38.92 4.96
CA SER A 25 -12.29 -37.74 4.36
C SER A 25 -11.19 -37.21 5.27
N TYR A 26 -10.02 -36.96 4.72
CA TYR A 26 -8.82 -36.49 5.46
C TYR A 26 -8.50 -35.01 5.24
N GLY A 27 -9.33 -34.31 4.48
CA GLY A 27 -9.13 -32.91 4.18
C GLY A 27 -10.31 -32.31 3.46
N MET A 28 -10.24 -30.99 3.24
CA MET A 28 -11.18 -30.28 2.39
C MET A 28 -10.45 -29.25 1.53
N ILE A 29 -11.02 -28.91 0.40
CA ILE A 29 -10.59 -27.80 -0.42
C ILE A 29 -11.19 -26.53 0.20
N CYS A 30 -10.33 -25.57 0.52
CA CYS A 30 -10.74 -24.32 1.17
C CYS A 30 -10.80 -23.15 0.18
N SER A 31 -11.71 -22.24 0.41
CA SER A 31 -11.68 -20.91 -0.19
C SER A 31 -10.62 -20.04 0.48
N SER A 32 -10.25 -18.93 -0.16
CA SER A 32 -9.32 -17.95 0.43
C SER A 32 -9.86 -17.33 1.72
N GLY A 33 -11.17 -17.14 1.81
CA GLY A 33 -11.83 -16.62 3.02
C GLY A 33 -11.67 -17.56 4.22
N GLU A 34 -11.85 -18.87 4.02
CA GLU A 34 -11.77 -19.87 5.10
C GLU A 34 -10.35 -19.97 5.71
N ILE A 35 -9.33 -19.58 4.98
CA ILE A 35 -7.92 -19.62 5.43
C ILE A 35 -7.34 -18.23 5.69
N GLY A 36 -8.18 -17.17 5.71
CA GLY A 36 -7.77 -15.80 6.06
C GLY A 36 -6.98 -15.07 4.97
N LEU A 37 -7.11 -15.47 3.72
CA LEU A 37 -6.40 -14.87 2.57
C LEU A 37 -7.33 -14.12 1.60
N ALA A 38 -8.56 -13.78 1.99
CA ALA A 38 -9.56 -13.15 1.13
C ALA A 38 -9.10 -11.80 0.55
N GLU A 39 -8.26 -11.04 1.26
CA GLU A 39 -7.74 -9.77 0.77
C GLU A 39 -6.68 -9.92 -0.32
N LEU A 40 -5.91 -11.02 -0.29
CA LEU A 40 -4.92 -11.36 -1.32
C LEU A 40 -5.53 -12.12 -2.50
N PHE A 41 -6.57 -12.90 -2.24
CA PHE A 41 -7.30 -13.70 -3.21
C PHE A 41 -8.79 -13.43 -3.06
N PRO A 42 -9.31 -12.29 -3.59
CA PRO A 42 -10.71 -11.93 -3.45
C PRO A 42 -11.63 -12.99 -4.04
N ILE A 43 -12.67 -13.36 -3.30
CA ILE A 43 -13.69 -14.32 -3.71
C ILE A 43 -14.72 -13.58 -4.59
N THR A 44 -14.95 -14.08 -5.79
CA THR A 44 -15.95 -13.52 -6.71
C THR A 44 -17.26 -14.33 -6.70
N ARG A 45 -17.21 -15.59 -6.23
CA ARG A 45 -18.36 -16.50 -6.13
C ARG A 45 -18.28 -17.29 -4.83
N GLU A 46 -19.42 -17.56 -4.21
CA GLU A 46 -19.53 -18.23 -2.91
C GLU A 46 -18.78 -19.58 -2.82
N SER A 47 -18.70 -20.33 -3.92
CA SER A 47 -18.04 -21.65 -3.96
C SER A 47 -16.68 -21.60 -4.66
N GLU A 48 -16.07 -20.44 -4.75
CA GLU A 48 -14.78 -20.28 -5.43
C GLU A 48 -13.65 -20.82 -4.58
N ILE A 49 -12.83 -21.67 -5.18
CA ILE A 49 -11.57 -22.15 -4.58
C ILE A 49 -10.41 -21.27 -5.05
N MET A 50 -9.39 -21.19 -4.21
CA MET A 50 -8.21 -20.39 -4.53
C MET A 50 -7.37 -21.03 -5.64
N ASP A 51 -7.13 -20.31 -6.73
CA ASP A 51 -6.26 -20.76 -7.83
C ASP A 51 -4.79 -20.49 -7.51
N LEU A 52 -4.01 -21.55 -7.37
CA LEU A 52 -2.57 -21.50 -7.15
C LEU A 52 -1.74 -21.73 -8.41
N SER A 53 -2.37 -21.86 -9.57
CA SER A 53 -1.67 -22.08 -10.84
C SER A 53 -0.56 -21.08 -11.14
N PRO A 54 -0.70 -19.78 -10.81
CA PRO A 54 0.37 -18.79 -11.02
C PRO A 54 1.65 -19.08 -10.20
N PHE A 55 1.55 -19.80 -9.10
CA PHE A 55 2.67 -20.10 -8.20
C PHE A 55 3.30 -21.46 -8.48
N GLN A 56 2.62 -22.32 -9.22
CA GLN A 56 3.06 -23.69 -9.60
C GLN A 56 3.63 -24.50 -8.42
N PRO A 57 2.98 -24.54 -7.24
CA PRO A 57 3.51 -25.27 -6.11
C PRO A 57 3.48 -26.76 -6.39
N GLN A 58 4.48 -27.48 -5.86
CA GLN A 58 4.44 -28.95 -5.86
C GLN A 58 3.30 -29.43 -4.95
N PRO A 59 2.50 -30.43 -5.36
CA PRO A 59 1.47 -31.01 -4.51
C PRO A 59 2.03 -31.45 -3.15
N GLY A 60 1.36 -31.07 -2.07
CA GLY A 60 1.80 -31.35 -0.70
C GLY A 60 2.69 -30.28 -0.06
N THR A 61 3.11 -29.24 -0.81
CA THR A 61 3.81 -28.10 -0.22
C THR A 61 2.87 -27.33 0.71
N PRO A 62 3.31 -26.98 1.94
CA PRO A 62 2.54 -26.11 2.81
C PRO A 62 2.22 -24.79 2.12
N LEU A 63 1.00 -24.29 2.26
CA LEU A 63 0.55 -23.10 1.57
C LEU A 63 1.39 -21.86 1.91
N ALA A 64 1.78 -21.72 3.16
CA ALA A 64 2.63 -20.61 3.60
C ALA A 64 4.00 -20.61 2.90
N ASP A 65 4.56 -21.79 2.63
CA ASP A 65 5.82 -21.92 1.89
C ASP A 65 5.60 -21.64 0.40
N ALA A 66 4.53 -22.21 -0.18
CA ALA A 66 4.17 -22.00 -1.58
C ALA A 66 3.97 -20.54 -1.94
N LEU A 67 3.41 -19.76 -1.02
CA LEU A 67 3.13 -18.34 -1.19
C LEU A 67 4.19 -17.43 -0.53
N ASN A 68 5.26 -18.01 0.03
CA ASN A 68 6.30 -17.27 0.76
C ASN A 68 5.71 -16.32 1.84
N LEU A 69 4.78 -16.84 2.64
CA LEU A 69 4.10 -16.09 3.69
C LEU A 69 4.74 -16.26 5.08
N ASN A 70 5.74 -17.14 5.22
CA ASN A 70 6.48 -17.27 6.47
C ASN A 70 7.32 -16.02 6.72
N ASP A 71 6.99 -15.27 7.77
CA ASP A 71 7.64 -14.01 8.11
C ASP A 71 7.52 -13.72 9.62
N ILE A 72 8.28 -12.74 10.07
CA ILE A 72 8.21 -12.22 11.45
C ILE A 72 7.70 -10.81 11.39
N ILE A 73 6.56 -10.56 12.01
CA ILE A 73 5.97 -9.23 12.13
C ILE A 73 6.29 -8.70 13.53
N LEU A 74 6.91 -7.53 13.58
CA LEU A 74 7.19 -6.81 14.81
C LEU A 74 6.13 -5.71 14.96
N GLU A 75 5.29 -5.85 15.98
CA GLU A 75 4.38 -4.78 16.37
C GLU A 75 5.10 -3.88 17.38
N ILE A 76 5.16 -2.58 17.08
CA ILE A 76 5.84 -1.59 17.92
C ILE A 76 4.80 -0.60 18.43
N ASP A 77 4.41 -0.71 19.68
CA ASP A 77 3.60 0.28 20.40
C ASP A 77 4.48 1.05 21.38
N ASN A 78 4.86 2.28 20.99
CA ASN A 78 5.68 3.13 21.83
C ASN A 78 5.31 4.61 21.63
N LYS A 79 4.66 5.21 22.62
CA LYS A 79 4.24 6.61 22.58
C LYS A 79 5.40 7.61 22.45
N SER A 80 6.63 7.20 22.81
CA SER A 80 7.82 8.04 22.67
C SER A 80 8.30 8.18 21.21
N LEU A 81 7.68 7.48 20.23
CA LEU A 81 8.03 7.58 18.82
C LEU A 81 7.21 8.62 18.05
N THR A 82 6.22 9.24 18.69
CA THR A 82 5.26 10.15 18.04
C THR A 82 5.92 11.34 17.33
N ASN A 83 7.04 11.84 17.87
CA ASN A 83 7.81 12.95 17.30
C ASN A 83 8.91 12.50 16.31
N ARG A 84 8.98 11.21 16.00
CA ARG A 84 10.00 10.61 15.13
C ARG A 84 9.34 10.01 13.89
N PRO A 85 8.98 10.84 12.88
CA PRO A 85 8.30 10.36 11.66
C PRO A 85 9.13 9.33 10.88
N ASP A 86 10.45 9.36 11.00
CA ASP A 86 11.34 8.37 10.42
C ASP A 86 11.12 6.94 10.96
N LEU A 87 10.68 6.81 12.22
CA LEU A 87 10.43 5.51 12.86
C LEU A 87 9.07 4.89 12.49
N TRP A 88 8.29 5.58 11.68
CA TRP A 88 7.05 5.02 11.09
C TRP A 88 7.32 4.24 9.80
N ALA A 89 8.59 3.95 9.50
CA ALA A 89 9.01 3.20 8.34
C ALA A 89 10.11 2.20 8.66
N HIS A 90 10.17 1.14 7.84
CA HIS A 90 11.13 0.04 8.04
C HIS A 90 12.58 0.53 8.07
N TYR A 91 12.96 1.43 7.16
CA TYR A 91 14.33 1.93 7.10
C TYR A 91 14.71 2.77 8.32
N GLY A 92 13.77 3.58 8.82
CA GLY A 92 13.99 4.36 10.05
C GLY A 92 14.18 3.48 11.27
N ILE A 93 13.33 2.46 11.43
CA ILE A 93 13.47 1.45 12.48
C ILE A 93 14.79 0.67 12.33
N ALA A 94 15.14 0.25 11.12
CA ALA A 94 16.43 -0.42 10.86
C ALA A 94 17.62 0.46 11.25
N ARG A 95 17.57 1.76 10.98
CA ARG A 95 18.59 2.74 11.37
C ARG A 95 18.70 2.90 12.89
N GLU A 96 17.56 2.91 13.59
CA GLU A 96 17.53 2.97 15.06
C GLU A 96 18.16 1.70 15.65
N PHE A 97 17.78 0.52 15.18
CA PHE A 97 18.42 -0.72 15.63
C PHE A 97 19.90 -0.78 15.31
N ALA A 98 20.31 -0.32 14.13
CA ALA A 98 21.73 -0.26 13.77
C ALA A 98 22.53 0.61 14.75
N ALA A 99 21.97 1.74 15.18
CA ALA A 99 22.59 2.61 16.17
C ALA A 99 22.64 1.96 17.56
N LEU A 100 21.54 1.37 18.02
CA LEU A 100 21.44 0.74 19.35
C LEU A 100 22.36 -0.48 19.47
N TYR A 101 22.37 -1.33 18.46
CA TYR A 101 23.19 -2.57 18.46
C TYR A 101 24.58 -2.40 17.85
N LYS A 102 24.94 -1.19 17.41
CA LYS A 102 26.25 -0.87 16.79
C LYS A 102 26.57 -1.79 15.62
N CYS A 103 25.57 -2.12 14.80
CA CYS A 103 25.72 -2.95 13.62
C CYS A 103 25.60 -2.11 12.33
N PRO A 104 26.20 -2.56 11.22
CA PRO A 104 26.16 -1.82 9.96
C PRO A 104 24.73 -1.80 9.39
N LEU A 105 24.30 -0.63 8.90
CA LEU A 105 23.05 -0.46 8.19
C LEU A 105 23.30 -0.61 6.68
N LYS A 106 22.49 -1.41 6.00
CA LYS A 106 22.52 -1.47 4.54
C LYS A 106 22.01 -0.14 3.97
N PRO A 107 22.76 0.48 3.03
CA PRO A 107 22.29 1.71 2.39
C PRO A 107 21.04 1.45 1.56
N LEU A 108 20.23 2.49 1.39
CA LEU A 108 19.13 2.44 0.42
C LEU A 108 19.68 2.28 -0.99
N PRO A 109 18.97 1.58 -1.90
CA PRO A 109 19.34 1.56 -3.30
C PRO A 109 19.45 2.99 -3.85
N GLN A 110 20.55 3.29 -4.48
CA GLN A 110 20.74 4.58 -5.15
C GLN A 110 20.37 4.42 -6.63
N MET A 111 19.50 5.29 -7.10
CA MET A 111 19.20 5.42 -8.52
C MET A 111 19.62 6.80 -8.98
N THR A 112 20.21 6.87 -10.17
CA THR A 112 20.40 8.15 -10.85
C THR A 112 19.01 8.63 -11.27
N PRO A 113 18.57 9.83 -10.84
CA PRO A 113 17.33 10.38 -11.32
C PRO A 113 17.33 10.46 -12.86
N PRO A 114 16.20 10.22 -13.53
CA PRO A 114 16.12 10.48 -14.96
C PRO A 114 16.44 11.95 -15.23
N ALA A 115 16.93 12.24 -16.43
CA ALA A 115 17.12 13.61 -16.86
C ALA A 115 15.80 14.38 -16.73
N THR A 116 15.87 15.67 -16.42
CA THR A 116 14.69 16.54 -16.37
C THR A 116 13.92 16.43 -17.68
N ALA A 117 12.65 16.02 -17.61
CA ALA A 117 11.80 15.93 -18.78
C ALA A 117 11.24 17.33 -19.10
N ASP A 118 11.32 17.71 -20.37
CA ASP A 118 10.52 18.80 -20.90
C ASP A 118 9.05 18.32 -20.96
N GLY A 119 8.15 18.95 -20.24
CA GLY A 119 6.73 18.60 -20.35
C GLY A 119 5.95 18.61 -19.03
N LEU A 120 6.63 18.51 -17.88
CA LEU A 120 5.97 18.68 -16.59
C LEU A 120 6.49 19.96 -15.93
N LYS A 121 5.66 21.02 -15.97
CA LYS A 121 5.97 22.28 -15.30
C LYS A 121 5.48 22.22 -13.85
N ILE A 122 6.34 22.65 -12.92
CA ILE A 122 6.03 22.75 -11.49
C ILE A 122 6.28 24.18 -11.04
N THR A 123 5.32 24.76 -10.35
CA THR A 123 5.42 26.11 -9.77
C THR A 123 5.11 26.05 -8.28
N ILE A 124 5.97 26.65 -7.45
CA ILE A 124 5.75 26.77 -6.01
C ILE A 124 5.49 28.26 -5.71
N LEU A 125 4.24 28.60 -5.35
CA LEU A 125 3.85 29.98 -5.01
C LEU A 125 4.01 30.30 -3.53
N ASP A 126 4.10 29.28 -2.67
CA ASP A 126 4.38 29.45 -1.24
C ASP A 126 5.64 28.68 -0.81
N PRO A 127 6.83 29.22 -1.09
CA PRO A 127 8.07 28.55 -0.75
C PRO A 127 8.36 28.48 0.76
N LYS A 128 7.62 29.25 1.58
CA LYS A 128 7.75 29.17 3.04
C LYS A 128 7.10 27.90 3.59
N ARG A 129 5.92 27.52 3.08
CA ARG A 129 5.22 26.31 3.50
C ARG A 129 5.65 25.07 2.70
N CYS A 130 6.06 25.25 1.45
CA CYS A 130 6.60 24.18 0.61
C CYS A 130 7.92 24.62 -0.02
N PRO A 131 9.06 24.40 0.62
CA PRO A 131 10.37 24.84 0.10
C PRO A 131 10.83 24.03 -1.11
N ARG A 132 10.29 22.81 -1.30
CA ARG A 132 10.65 21.93 -2.42
C ARG A 132 9.47 21.01 -2.76
N TYR A 133 9.19 20.87 -4.03
CA TYR A 133 8.29 19.89 -4.60
C TYR A 133 8.98 19.19 -5.77
N ALA A 134 8.87 17.89 -5.85
CA ALA A 134 9.43 17.10 -6.94
C ALA A 134 8.36 16.18 -7.51
N ALA A 135 8.32 16.04 -8.81
CA ALA A 135 7.45 15.10 -9.49
C ALA A 135 8.23 14.37 -10.59
N LEU A 136 7.74 13.20 -10.95
CA LEU A 136 8.23 12.37 -12.03
C LEU A 136 7.07 12.04 -12.96
N LEU A 137 7.21 12.36 -14.24
CA LEU A 137 6.27 11.93 -15.26
C LEU A 137 6.62 10.50 -15.69
N MET A 138 5.64 9.61 -15.62
CA MET A 138 5.76 8.23 -16.08
C MET A 138 4.75 7.99 -17.20
N GLU A 139 5.20 7.42 -18.30
CA GLU A 139 4.37 7.09 -19.47
C GLU A 139 4.13 5.58 -19.57
N ASN A 140 3.11 5.20 -20.30
CA ASN A 140 2.74 3.79 -20.53
C ASN A 140 2.48 2.99 -19.27
N VAL A 141 1.91 3.65 -18.25
CA VAL A 141 1.54 3.03 -16.99
C VAL A 141 0.05 2.75 -16.96
N ALA A 142 -0.32 1.55 -16.56
CA ALA A 142 -1.72 1.14 -16.42
C ALA A 142 -2.01 0.66 -15.00
N PRO A 143 -3.20 0.91 -14.45
CA PRO A 143 -3.62 0.41 -13.13
C PRO A 143 -3.92 -1.10 -13.21
N THR A 144 -2.87 -1.91 -13.15
CA THR A 144 -2.96 -3.37 -13.11
C THR A 144 -2.85 -3.88 -11.68
N PRO A 145 -3.28 -5.12 -11.37
CA PRO A 145 -2.99 -5.73 -10.09
C PRO A 145 -1.49 -5.75 -9.81
N SER A 146 -1.11 -5.50 -8.59
CA SER A 146 0.28 -5.58 -8.15
C SER A 146 0.82 -7.01 -8.25
N PRO A 147 2.11 -7.22 -8.48
CA PRO A 147 2.70 -8.54 -8.34
C PRO A 147 2.54 -9.05 -6.91
N PHE A 148 2.36 -10.35 -6.76
CA PHE A 148 2.01 -10.95 -5.46
C PHE A 148 2.98 -10.61 -4.33
N TRP A 149 4.27 -10.53 -4.62
CA TRP A 149 5.27 -10.15 -3.61
C TRP A 149 5.01 -8.77 -3.00
N LEU A 150 4.50 -7.82 -3.79
CA LEU A 150 4.15 -6.48 -3.32
C LEU A 150 2.84 -6.52 -2.52
N GLN A 151 1.82 -7.19 -3.05
CA GLN A 151 0.55 -7.38 -2.36
C GLN A 151 0.76 -8.02 -0.97
N SER A 152 1.50 -9.13 -0.90
CA SER A 152 1.73 -9.85 0.35
C SER A 152 2.50 -9.03 1.39
N ARG A 153 3.45 -8.17 0.97
CA ARG A 153 4.19 -7.29 1.88
C ARG A 153 3.31 -6.19 2.46
N ILE A 154 2.48 -5.56 1.64
CA ILE A 154 1.54 -4.54 2.08
C ILE A 154 0.49 -5.15 3.01
N TRP A 155 -0.03 -6.31 2.66
CA TRP A 155 -1.01 -7.03 3.47
C TRP A 155 -0.46 -7.42 4.86
N ARG A 156 0.78 -7.88 4.95
CA ARG A 156 1.42 -8.26 6.23
C ARG A 156 1.52 -7.12 7.24
N VAL A 157 1.54 -5.88 6.78
CA VAL A 157 1.56 -4.70 7.65
C VAL A 157 0.17 -4.08 7.84
N GLY A 158 -0.89 -4.82 7.50
CA GLY A 158 -2.28 -4.44 7.76
C GLY A 158 -2.90 -3.50 6.73
N MET A 159 -2.28 -3.32 5.55
CA MET A 159 -2.86 -2.52 4.47
C MET A 159 -3.42 -3.42 3.36
N ARG A 160 -4.58 -3.06 2.81
CA ARG A 160 -5.19 -3.80 1.71
C ARG A 160 -4.51 -3.43 0.37
N PRO A 161 -4.03 -4.41 -0.41
CA PRO A 161 -3.59 -4.16 -1.79
C PRO A 161 -4.74 -3.67 -2.67
N ILE A 162 -4.46 -2.73 -3.58
CA ILE A 162 -5.47 -2.13 -4.47
C ILE A 162 -5.07 -2.32 -5.93
N ASN A 163 -3.99 -1.65 -6.36
CA ASN A 163 -3.39 -1.78 -7.68
C ASN A 163 -1.94 -1.32 -7.63
N ILE A 164 -1.19 -1.59 -8.68
CA ILE A 164 0.27 -1.33 -8.72
C ILE A 164 0.62 0.14 -8.41
N LEU A 165 -0.19 1.11 -8.82
CA LEU A 165 0.10 2.53 -8.62
C LEU A 165 -0.02 2.92 -7.14
N VAL A 166 -1.15 2.55 -6.53
CA VAL A 166 -1.40 2.82 -5.10
C VAL A 166 -0.46 2.00 -4.22
N ASP A 167 -0.24 0.75 -4.57
CA ASP A 167 0.57 -0.16 -3.77
C ASP A 167 2.05 0.24 -3.77
N ILE A 168 2.58 0.76 -4.88
CA ILE A 168 3.95 1.31 -4.91
C ILE A 168 4.07 2.53 -3.99
N THR A 169 3.10 3.45 -4.00
CA THR A 169 3.15 4.63 -3.11
C THR A 169 3.11 4.22 -1.64
N ASN A 170 2.25 3.26 -1.29
CA ASN A 170 2.17 2.68 0.05
C ASN A 170 3.47 1.94 0.42
N TYR A 171 4.02 1.16 -0.50
CA TYR A 171 5.27 0.44 -0.26
C TYR A 171 6.45 1.38 -0.01
N VAL A 172 6.57 2.48 -0.78
CA VAL A 172 7.60 3.50 -0.58
C VAL A 172 7.42 4.18 0.78
N MET A 173 6.20 4.59 1.11
CA MET A 173 5.88 5.19 2.41
C MET A 173 6.27 4.28 3.57
N LEU A 174 5.88 3.01 3.53
CA LEU A 174 6.21 2.02 4.57
C LEU A 174 7.71 1.69 4.61
N SER A 175 8.39 1.74 3.46
CA SER A 175 9.82 1.41 3.40
C SER A 175 10.70 2.51 3.95
N VAL A 176 10.46 3.77 3.57
CA VAL A 176 11.37 4.90 3.84
C VAL A 176 10.74 6.06 4.61
N GLY A 177 9.44 6.01 4.88
CA GLY A 177 8.73 7.05 5.62
C GLY A 177 8.40 8.29 4.79
N GLN A 178 8.46 8.19 3.46
CA GLN A 178 8.14 9.29 2.56
C GLN A 178 6.85 8.98 1.81
N PRO A 179 5.72 9.60 2.18
CA PRO A 179 4.50 9.52 1.41
C PRO A 179 4.68 10.12 0.02
N THR A 180 4.17 9.42 -0.99
CA THR A 180 4.12 9.89 -2.38
C THR A 180 2.67 9.86 -2.86
N HIS A 181 2.34 10.65 -3.87
CA HIS A 181 1.01 10.70 -4.46
C HIS A 181 1.10 10.59 -5.98
N GLY A 182 0.24 9.79 -6.58
CA GLY A 182 0.13 9.64 -8.03
C GLY A 182 -1.05 10.46 -8.56
N PHE A 183 -0.80 11.24 -9.59
CA PHE A 183 -1.83 11.96 -10.35
C PHE A 183 -1.95 11.35 -11.74
N ASP A 184 -3.17 11.26 -12.28
CA ASP A 184 -3.36 10.93 -13.67
C ASP A 184 -2.96 12.14 -14.52
N ALA A 185 -1.84 12.01 -15.25
CA ALA A 185 -1.28 13.09 -16.05
C ALA A 185 -2.25 13.58 -17.14
N THR A 186 -3.20 12.77 -17.58
CA THR A 186 -4.21 13.17 -18.60
C THR A 186 -5.26 14.12 -18.03
N HIS A 187 -5.44 14.14 -16.71
CA HIS A 187 -6.36 15.02 -16.00
C HIS A 187 -5.70 16.29 -15.47
N VAL A 188 -4.37 16.34 -15.35
CA VAL A 188 -3.64 17.54 -14.91
C VAL A 188 -3.60 18.57 -16.04
N LYS A 189 -4.19 19.75 -15.80
CA LYS A 189 -4.28 20.82 -16.80
C LYS A 189 -3.12 21.82 -16.65
N GLY A 190 -2.23 21.78 -17.62
CA GLY A 190 -1.12 22.72 -17.77
C GLY A 190 0.06 22.45 -16.86
N GLU A 191 0.00 22.77 -15.58
CA GLU A 191 1.11 22.63 -14.64
C GLU A 191 0.65 22.16 -13.27
N ILE A 192 1.56 21.61 -12.49
CA ILE A 192 1.35 21.39 -11.04
C ILE A 192 1.79 22.65 -10.30
N CYS A 193 0.90 23.23 -9.51
CA CYS A 193 1.11 24.44 -8.74
C CYS A 193 0.90 24.16 -7.25
N VAL A 194 1.92 24.40 -6.44
CA VAL A 194 1.79 24.35 -4.97
C VAL A 194 1.47 25.76 -4.47
N ARG A 195 0.27 25.95 -3.97
CA ARG A 195 -0.27 27.25 -3.56
C ARG A 195 -1.31 27.14 -2.45
N VAL A 196 -1.60 28.24 -1.81
CA VAL A 196 -2.79 28.33 -0.96
C VAL A 196 -4.06 28.29 -1.81
N ALA A 197 -5.12 27.79 -1.20
CA ALA A 197 -6.42 27.76 -1.86
C ALA A 197 -6.93 29.18 -2.12
N LYS A 198 -7.68 29.35 -3.21
CA LYS A 198 -8.38 30.57 -3.54
C LYS A 198 -9.72 30.64 -2.78
N PRO A 199 -10.30 31.80 -2.62
CA PRO A 199 -11.64 31.93 -2.04
C PRO A 199 -12.67 31.05 -2.74
N SER A 200 -13.47 30.34 -1.97
CA SER A 200 -14.55 29.47 -2.44
C SER A 200 -14.11 28.24 -3.24
N GLU A 201 -12.84 27.86 -3.20
CA GLU A 201 -12.42 26.59 -3.75
C GLU A 201 -12.90 25.44 -2.88
N THR A 202 -13.32 24.34 -3.52
CA THR A 202 -13.68 23.07 -2.87
C THR A 202 -12.76 21.97 -3.37
N LEU A 203 -12.60 20.92 -2.56
CA LEU A 203 -11.85 19.73 -2.90
C LEU A 203 -12.62 18.50 -2.43
N THR A 204 -12.90 17.58 -3.32
CA THR A 204 -13.45 16.27 -2.95
C THR A 204 -12.29 15.31 -2.70
N LEU A 205 -12.12 14.87 -1.46
CA LEU A 205 -11.07 13.94 -1.06
C LEU A 205 -11.30 12.53 -1.60
N LEU A 206 -10.25 11.72 -1.70
CA LEU A 206 -10.33 10.31 -2.10
C LEU A 206 -11.31 9.46 -1.26
N ILE A 207 -11.62 9.88 -0.04
CA ILE A 207 -12.63 9.26 0.83
C ILE A 207 -14.07 9.73 0.52
N GLY A 208 -14.28 10.53 -0.54
CA GLY A 208 -15.57 11.07 -0.94
C GLY A 208 -16.09 12.25 -0.11
N LYS A 209 -15.28 12.82 0.79
CA LYS A 209 -15.66 14.00 1.58
C LYS A 209 -15.31 15.27 0.83
N GLU A 210 -16.29 16.15 0.64
CA GLU A 210 -16.07 17.50 0.11
C GLU A 210 -15.63 18.45 1.22
N LEU A 211 -14.59 19.24 0.92
CA LEU A 211 -14.05 20.28 1.80
C LEU A 211 -14.19 21.64 1.15
N ASN A 212 -14.62 22.65 1.93
CA ASN A 212 -14.47 24.04 1.57
C ASN A 212 -13.08 24.50 2.02
N LEU A 213 -12.25 24.90 1.08
CA LEU A 213 -10.89 25.31 1.35
C LEU A 213 -10.85 26.81 1.75
N THR A 214 -9.84 27.14 2.53
CA THR A 214 -9.56 28.50 3.01
C THR A 214 -8.18 28.97 2.54
N ASP A 215 -7.87 30.25 2.71
CA ASP A 215 -6.55 30.82 2.45
C ASP A 215 -5.46 30.33 3.41
N GLN A 216 -5.81 29.52 4.40
CA GLN A 216 -4.86 28.82 5.28
C GLN A 216 -4.48 27.43 4.76
N ASP A 217 -5.23 26.89 3.82
CA ASP A 217 -5.03 25.56 3.29
C ASP A 217 -4.02 25.59 2.13
N LEU A 218 -2.93 24.83 2.28
CA LEU A 218 -1.97 24.63 1.20
C LEU A 218 -2.45 23.49 0.32
N GLY A 219 -2.60 23.75 -0.97
CA GLY A 219 -3.04 22.79 -1.96
C GLY A 219 -1.95 22.48 -2.98
N ILE A 220 -2.04 21.29 -3.53
CA ILE A 220 -1.43 20.93 -4.82
C ILE A 220 -2.55 21.10 -5.84
N ALA A 221 -2.36 21.95 -6.83
CA ALA A 221 -3.37 22.31 -7.80
C ALA A 221 -2.82 22.21 -9.22
N ASP A 222 -3.71 22.18 -10.19
CA ASP A 222 -3.36 22.49 -11.57
C ASP A 222 -3.74 23.96 -11.91
N GLN A 223 -3.79 24.30 -13.18
CA GLN A 223 -4.18 25.66 -13.60
C GLN A 223 -5.63 26.00 -13.26
N THR A 224 -6.49 25.02 -13.08
CA THR A 224 -7.94 25.19 -12.96
C THR A 224 -8.46 24.93 -11.55
N GLU A 225 -7.98 23.90 -10.87
CA GLU A 225 -8.57 23.37 -9.65
C GLU A 225 -7.54 22.78 -8.67
N PRO A 226 -7.87 22.69 -7.37
CA PRO A 226 -7.07 21.95 -6.42
C PRO A 226 -7.19 20.44 -6.66
N LEU A 227 -6.06 19.74 -6.63
CA LEU A 227 -5.94 18.30 -6.84
C LEU A 227 -5.72 17.53 -5.53
N ALA A 228 -5.13 18.18 -4.53
CA ALA A 228 -4.85 17.56 -3.24
C ALA A 228 -4.66 18.62 -2.15
N LEU A 229 -4.99 18.24 -0.92
CA LEU A 229 -4.64 19.01 0.27
C LEU A 229 -3.20 18.60 0.69
N ALA A 230 -2.27 19.54 0.54
CA ALA A 230 -0.84 19.26 0.65
C ALA A 230 -0.46 18.69 2.03
N GLY A 231 0.21 17.53 2.04
CA GLY A 231 0.66 16.85 3.25
C GLY A 231 -0.45 16.19 4.08
N ILE A 232 -1.70 16.18 3.59
CA ILE A 232 -2.85 15.65 4.32
C ILE A 232 -3.56 14.55 3.52
N MET A 233 -4.15 14.88 2.36
CA MET A 233 -4.96 13.92 1.62
C MET A 233 -5.05 14.30 0.13
N GLY A 234 -5.04 13.29 -0.74
CA GLY A 234 -5.37 13.44 -2.15
C GLY A 234 -6.86 13.71 -2.39
N GLY A 235 -7.17 14.32 -3.53
CA GLY A 235 -8.50 14.55 -4.06
C GLY A 235 -8.77 13.77 -5.33
#